data_7f52830f814502402f763e164facd101
#
_entry.id   7f52830f814502402f763e164facd101
#
_cell.length_a   1.000
_cell.length_b   1.000
_cell.length_c   1.000
_cell.angle_alpha   90.00
_cell.angle_beta   90.00
_cell.angle_gamma   90.00
#
_symmetry.space_group_name_H-M   'P 1'
#
loop_
_entity.id
_entity.type
_entity.pdbx_description
1 polymer ?
#
loop_
_entity_poly.entity_id
_entity_poly.type
_entity_poly.pdbx_seq_one_letter_code
_entity_poly.pdbx_strand_id
1 'polypeptide(L)'
;MKLKKIYACWVYVSDLQKSRQFYQNIGFKVKLTDGDWIEFNLGETSFAILKRPECKGEVVPQKTRIMFETDNIELVYEELKDKGVKTVGEIRTETYGKLLTFNALMDHHRRRSYCSESPLGILSYV
;
A
#
# COMPACT_ATOMS: atom_id res chain seq x y z
N MET A 1 -16.77 -21.26 -13.79
CA MET A 1 -16.18 -20.81 -12.52
C MET A 1 -16.48 -19.34 -12.30
N LYS A 2 -16.89 -18.99 -11.12
CA LYS A 2 -17.22 -17.60 -10.84
C LYS A 2 -16.36 -17.07 -9.70
N LEU A 3 -15.52 -16.09 -9.99
CA LEU A 3 -14.71 -15.43 -8.98
C LEU A 3 -15.48 -14.20 -8.49
N LYS A 4 -15.57 -14.01 -7.19
CA LYS A 4 -16.38 -12.93 -6.64
C LYS A 4 -15.61 -11.63 -6.51
N LYS A 5 -14.41 -11.70 -5.97
CA LYS A 5 -13.58 -10.53 -5.74
C LYS A 5 -12.21 -10.97 -5.27
N ILE A 6 -11.31 -10.03 -5.14
CA ILE A 6 -9.99 -10.33 -4.59
C ILE A 6 -10.14 -10.50 -3.08
N TYR A 7 -9.72 -11.64 -2.56
CA TYR A 7 -9.76 -11.87 -1.12
C TYR A 7 -8.75 -11.01 -0.41
N ALA A 8 -7.53 -11.00 -0.89
CA ALA A 8 -6.46 -10.24 -0.28
C ALA A 8 -5.41 -9.89 -1.31
N CYS A 9 -4.81 -8.73 -1.14
CA CYS A 9 -3.62 -8.35 -1.87
C CYS A 9 -2.53 -8.13 -0.83
N TRP A 10 -1.30 -8.39 -1.17
CA TRP A 10 -0.22 -8.21 -0.22
C TRP A 10 1.05 -7.71 -0.89
N VAL A 11 1.91 -7.10 -0.12
CA VAL A 11 3.18 -6.59 -0.59
C VAL A 11 4.28 -6.97 0.38
N TYR A 12 5.50 -7.01 -0.11
CA TYR A 12 6.65 -7.20 0.75
C TYR A 12 7.03 -5.89 1.41
N VAL A 13 7.49 -5.97 2.64
CA VAL A 13 8.05 -4.82 3.35
C VAL A 13 9.35 -5.23 4.01
N SER A 14 10.26 -4.30 4.20
CA SER A 14 11.53 -4.59 4.84
C SER A 14 11.46 -4.50 6.35
N ASP A 15 10.66 -3.62 6.88
CA ASP A 15 10.50 -3.43 8.32
C ASP A 15 9.02 -3.60 8.67
N LEU A 16 8.71 -4.74 9.24
CA LEU A 16 7.32 -5.12 9.48
C LEU A 16 6.62 -4.18 10.46
N GLN A 17 7.29 -3.80 11.54
CA GLN A 17 6.67 -2.95 12.55
C GLN A 17 6.48 -1.51 12.09
N LYS A 18 7.45 -0.98 11.36
CA LYS A 18 7.31 0.35 10.80
C LYS A 18 6.21 0.39 9.76
N SER A 19 6.11 -0.64 8.96
CA SER A 19 5.07 -0.72 7.94
C SER A 19 3.70 -0.86 8.59
N ARG A 20 3.59 -1.66 9.63
CA ARG A 20 2.36 -1.80 10.39
C ARG A 20 1.92 -0.43 10.91
N GLN A 21 2.86 0.31 11.52
CA GLN A 21 2.55 1.63 12.06
C GLN A 21 2.10 2.59 10.96
N PHE A 22 2.76 2.54 9.82
CA PHE A 22 2.41 3.37 8.68
C PHE A 22 0.95 3.14 8.26
N TYR A 23 0.57 1.88 8.06
CA TYR A 23 -0.79 1.58 7.61
C TYR A 23 -1.83 1.87 8.68
N GLN A 24 -1.50 1.64 9.95
CA GLN A 24 -2.42 2.00 11.02
C GLN A 24 -2.63 3.51 11.08
N ASN A 25 -1.58 4.28 10.86
CA ASN A 25 -1.68 5.74 10.87
C ASN A 25 -2.60 6.29 9.78
N ILE A 26 -2.67 5.62 8.65
CA ILE A 26 -3.56 6.07 7.57
C ILE A 26 -4.94 5.42 7.66
N GLY A 27 -5.21 4.71 8.75
CA GLY A 27 -6.57 4.25 9.04
C GLY A 27 -6.84 2.77 8.86
N PHE A 28 -5.82 1.99 8.54
CA PHE A 28 -6.02 0.55 8.37
C PHE A 28 -6.09 -0.11 9.74
N LYS A 29 -6.96 -1.08 9.89
CA LYS A 29 -7.11 -1.83 11.13
C LYS A 29 -6.58 -3.23 10.97
N VAL A 30 -5.76 -3.66 11.91
CA VAL A 30 -5.18 -4.99 11.88
C VAL A 30 -6.28 -6.02 12.09
N LYS A 31 -6.32 -7.01 11.20
CA LYS A 31 -7.27 -8.11 11.28
C LYS A 31 -6.64 -9.30 11.96
N LEU A 32 -5.42 -9.65 11.56
CA LEU A 32 -4.69 -10.74 12.18
C LEU A 32 -3.19 -10.60 11.94
N THR A 33 -2.43 -11.21 12.82
CA THR A 33 -0.97 -11.25 12.72
C THR A 33 -0.54 -12.70 12.84
N ASP A 34 0.30 -13.14 11.93
CA ASP A 34 0.80 -14.51 11.93
C ASP A 34 2.26 -14.48 11.48
N GLY A 35 3.19 -14.56 12.44
CA GLY A 35 4.61 -14.48 12.14
C GLY A 35 4.96 -13.17 11.44
N ASP A 36 5.48 -13.28 10.23
CA ASP A 36 5.89 -12.12 9.44
C ASP A 36 4.77 -11.56 8.57
N TRP A 37 3.56 -12.04 8.75
CA TRP A 37 2.40 -11.63 7.98
C TRP A 37 1.48 -10.80 8.86
N ILE A 38 1.11 -9.63 8.39
CA ILE A 38 0.11 -8.79 9.07
C ILE A 38 -0.97 -8.47 8.06
N GLU A 39 -2.19 -8.83 8.41
CA GLU A 39 -3.34 -8.61 7.54
C GLU A 39 -4.21 -7.51 8.09
N PHE A 40 -4.63 -6.59 7.22
CA PHE A 40 -5.49 -5.48 7.58
C PHE A 40 -6.86 -5.69 6.96
N ASN A 41 -7.88 -5.24 7.68
CA ASN A 41 -9.24 -5.36 7.23
C ASN A 41 -9.65 -4.15 6.41
N LEU A 42 -10.09 -4.39 5.17
CA LEU A 42 -10.58 -3.34 4.29
C LEU A 42 -12.00 -3.70 3.83
N GLY A 43 -12.90 -3.84 4.79
CA GLY A 43 -14.27 -4.21 4.49
C GLY A 43 -14.34 -5.63 3.97
N GLU A 44 -14.75 -5.79 2.73
CA GLU A 44 -14.87 -7.13 2.16
C GLU A 44 -13.58 -7.70 1.60
N THR A 45 -12.52 -6.91 1.59
CA THR A 45 -11.23 -7.34 1.07
C THR A 45 -10.18 -7.17 2.16
N SER A 46 -9.12 -7.92 2.08
CA SER A 46 -8.00 -7.81 3.01
C SER A 46 -6.76 -7.33 2.27
N PHE A 47 -5.96 -6.55 2.96
CA PHE A 47 -4.64 -6.15 2.47
C PHE A 47 -3.62 -6.63 3.50
N ALA A 48 -2.52 -7.17 3.04
CA ALA A 48 -1.53 -7.71 3.96
C ALA A 48 -0.12 -7.24 3.61
N ILE A 49 0.72 -7.23 4.63
CA ILE A 49 2.15 -7.00 4.45
C ILE A 49 2.89 -8.24 4.94
N LEU A 50 3.96 -8.56 4.26
CA LEU A 50 4.79 -9.70 4.59
C LEU A 50 6.22 -9.24 4.60
N LYS A 51 6.96 -9.61 5.64
CA LYS A 51 8.35 -9.23 5.70
C LYS A 51 9.10 -9.83 4.53
N ARG A 52 9.82 -8.98 3.80
CA ARG A 52 10.59 -9.44 2.66
C ARG A 52 11.69 -10.39 3.12
N PRO A 53 11.91 -11.47 2.41
CA PRO A 53 13.07 -12.32 2.68
C PRO A 53 14.34 -11.49 2.54
N GLU A 54 15.36 -11.90 3.27
CA GLU A 54 16.60 -11.16 3.27
C GLU A 54 17.13 -10.96 1.86
N CYS A 55 17.47 -9.70 1.56
CA CYS A 55 17.98 -9.36 0.24
C CYS A 55 19.46 -9.68 0.17
N LYS A 56 19.82 -10.68 -0.59
CA LYS A 56 21.21 -11.09 -0.72
C LYS A 56 21.80 -10.62 -2.02
N GLY A 57 21.70 -9.33 -2.26
CA GLY A 57 22.29 -8.75 -3.45
C GLY A 57 21.42 -8.79 -4.70
N GLU A 58 20.27 -9.40 -4.62
CA GLU A 58 19.36 -9.43 -5.75
C GLU A 58 18.15 -8.54 -5.50
N VAL A 59 17.72 -7.86 -6.54
CA VAL A 59 16.52 -7.05 -6.48
C VAL A 59 15.33 -7.97 -6.68
N VAL A 60 14.38 -7.90 -5.76
CA VAL A 60 13.11 -8.62 -5.91
C VAL A 60 12.06 -7.57 -6.24
N PRO A 61 11.75 -7.38 -7.49
CA PRO A 61 10.82 -6.31 -7.88
C PRO A 61 9.42 -6.61 -7.42
N GLN A 62 8.71 -5.57 -7.00
CA GLN A 62 7.31 -5.68 -6.74
C GLN A 62 6.57 -5.29 -8.00
N LYS A 63 6.05 -6.26 -8.69
CA LYS A 63 5.38 -6.03 -9.96
C LYS A 63 3.89 -5.77 -9.80
N THR A 64 3.35 -6.18 -8.68
CA THR A 64 1.93 -6.03 -8.45
C THR A 64 1.64 -4.62 -7.94
N ARG A 65 0.70 -3.97 -8.58
CA ARG A 65 0.25 -2.68 -8.10
C ARG A 65 -1.11 -2.88 -7.51
N ILE A 66 -1.29 -2.34 -6.31
CA ILE A 66 -2.55 -2.46 -5.60
C ILE A 66 -3.25 -1.12 -5.65
N MET A 67 -4.52 -1.15 -5.93
CA MET A 67 -5.32 0.06 -6.01
C MET A 67 -6.45 -0.05 -4.99
N PHE A 68 -6.61 1.00 -4.21
CA PHE A 68 -7.68 1.06 -3.22
C PHE A 68 -8.76 2.01 -3.71
N GLU A 69 -9.98 1.67 -3.46
CA GLU A 69 -11.11 2.50 -3.87
C GLU A 69 -11.53 3.42 -2.74
N THR A 70 -11.93 4.62 -3.08
CA THR A 70 -12.49 5.56 -2.11
C THR A 70 -13.64 6.33 -2.75
N ASP A 71 -14.53 6.84 -1.92
CA ASP A 71 -15.62 7.68 -2.40
C ASP A 71 -15.22 9.15 -2.47
N ASN A 72 -14.14 9.53 -1.82
CA ASN A 72 -13.70 10.93 -1.80
C ASN A 72 -12.18 11.01 -1.83
N ILE A 73 -11.64 11.09 -3.04
CA ILE A 73 -10.21 11.09 -3.24
C ILE A 73 -9.55 12.41 -2.77
N GLU A 74 -10.28 13.51 -2.83
CA GLU A 74 -9.74 14.78 -2.35
C GLU A 74 -9.47 14.72 -0.85
N LEU A 75 -10.38 14.12 -0.11
CA LEU A 75 -10.19 13.96 1.33
C LEU A 75 -9.03 13.04 1.64
N VAL A 76 -8.90 11.96 0.89
CA VAL A 76 -7.79 11.03 1.05
C VAL A 76 -6.47 11.76 0.78
N TYR A 77 -6.42 12.57 -0.26
CA TYR A 77 -5.21 13.32 -0.60
C TYR A 77 -4.81 14.26 0.56
N GLU A 78 -5.78 14.98 1.11
CA GLU A 78 -5.51 15.87 2.23
C GLU A 78 -5.02 15.11 3.46
N GLU A 79 -5.65 13.99 3.77
CA GLU A 79 -5.25 13.19 4.90
C GLU A 79 -3.84 12.63 4.73
N LEU A 80 -3.50 12.18 3.54
CA LEU A 80 -2.16 11.66 3.28
C LEU A 80 -1.13 12.76 3.46
N LYS A 81 -1.42 13.96 2.98
CA LYS A 81 -0.51 15.10 3.16
C LYS A 81 -0.35 15.44 4.63
N ASP A 82 -1.43 15.47 5.39
CA ASP A 82 -1.39 15.79 6.81
C ASP A 82 -0.58 14.75 7.60
N LYS A 83 -0.58 13.52 7.13
CA LYS A 83 0.18 12.44 7.78
C LYS A 83 1.60 12.32 7.26
N GLY A 84 2.01 13.21 6.39
CA GLY A 84 3.37 13.23 5.88
C GLY A 84 3.68 12.16 4.83
N VAL A 85 2.65 11.58 4.24
CA VAL A 85 2.82 10.57 3.20
C VAL A 85 3.09 11.27 1.88
N LYS A 86 4.13 10.84 1.19
CA LYS A 86 4.48 11.44 -0.10
C LYS A 86 3.62 10.86 -1.20
N THR A 87 3.09 11.74 -2.03
CA THR A 87 2.34 11.32 -3.21
C THR A 87 3.21 11.50 -4.45
N VAL A 88 2.90 10.73 -5.48
CA VAL A 88 3.57 10.85 -6.76
C VAL A 88 2.70 11.75 -7.63
N GLY A 89 2.98 13.05 -7.56
CA GLY A 89 2.18 14.04 -8.26
C GLY A 89 0.86 14.31 -7.54
N GLU A 90 -0.05 14.88 -8.28
CA GLU A 90 -1.35 15.26 -7.75
C GLU A 90 -2.44 14.31 -8.26
N ILE A 91 -3.67 14.55 -7.86
CA ILE A 91 -4.80 13.76 -8.34
C ILE A 91 -4.93 13.93 -9.84
N ARG A 92 -5.01 12.83 -10.56
CA ARG A 92 -5.17 12.81 -12.01
C ARG A 92 -6.60 12.45 -12.34
N THR A 93 -7.16 13.11 -13.33
CA THR A 93 -8.49 12.81 -13.81
C THR A 93 -8.38 11.96 -15.08
N GLU A 94 -9.01 10.80 -15.05
CA GLU A 94 -9.04 9.89 -16.18
C GLU A 94 -10.48 9.70 -16.63
N THR A 95 -10.67 9.02 -17.74
CA THR A 95 -12.03 8.80 -18.25
C THR A 95 -12.90 7.96 -17.31
N TYR A 96 -12.27 7.10 -16.54
CA TYR A 96 -12.98 6.21 -15.63
C TYR A 96 -13.02 6.69 -14.18
N GLY A 97 -12.37 7.78 -13.87
CA GLY A 97 -12.36 8.28 -12.51
C GLY A 97 -11.11 9.08 -12.20
N LYS A 98 -10.89 9.33 -10.93
CA LYS A 98 -9.73 10.07 -10.47
C LYS A 98 -8.74 9.12 -9.83
N LEU A 99 -7.47 9.34 -10.08
CA LEU A 99 -6.40 8.51 -9.56
C LEU A 99 -5.39 9.31 -8.77
N LEU A 100 -4.88 8.72 -7.74
CA LEU A 100 -3.79 9.28 -6.96
C LEU A 100 -2.81 8.15 -6.66
N THR A 101 -1.53 8.42 -6.80
CA THR A 101 -0.50 7.45 -6.44
C THR A 101 0.25 7.97 -5.22
N PHE A 102 0.51 7.11 -4.27
CA PHE A 102 1.30 7.49 -3.11
C PHE A 102 2.36 6.43 -2.85
N ASN A 103 3.41 6.84 -2.16
CA ASN A 103 4.49 5.93 -1.83
C ASN A 103 4.27 5.36 -0.44
N ALA A 104 4.29 4.03 -0.35
CA ALA A 104 4.22 3.36 0.92
C ALA A 104 5.54 3.57 1.67
N LEU A 105 5.56 3.12 2.91
CA LEU A 105 6.75 3.22 3.72
C LEU A 105 7.93 2.58 3.02
N MET A 106 9.03 3.33 2.94
CA MET A 106 10.23 2.87 2.29
C MET A 106 11.19 2.24 3.27
N ASP A 107 12.03 1.39 2.73
CA ASP A 107 13.16 0.89 3.47
C ASP A 107 14.18 2.00 3.60
N HIS A 108 14.67 2.23 4.80
CA HIS A 108 15.64 3.26 5.04
C HIS A 108 17.08 2.84 4.79
N HIS A 109 17.31 1.69 4.23
CA HIS A 109 18.63 1.30 3.86
C HIS A 109 18.96 2.06 2.63
N ARG A 110 19.65 3.09 2.84
CA ARG A 110 19.92 3.94 1.86
C ARG A 110 20.61 3.54 0.71
N ARG A 111 21.39 2.60 0.68
CA ARG A 111 22.17 2.44 -0.42
C ARG A 111 21.62 1.71 -1.53
N ARG A 112 20.82 0.85 -1.35
CA ARG A 112 20.38 0.05 -2.44
C ARG A 112 18.94 -0.01 -2.35
N SER A 113 18.26 -0.08 -3.41
CA SER A 113 16.83 -0.05 -3.42
C SER A 113 16.21 -1.41 -3.54
N TYR A 114 16.89 -2.40 -3.05
CA TYR A 114 16.37 -3.72 -3.20
C TYR A 114 15.02 -3.92 -2.55
N CYS A 115 14.84 -3.31 -1.43
CA CYS A 115 13.59 -3.43 -0.69
C CYS A 115 12.89 -2.10 -0.65
N SER A 116 12.92 -1.42 -1.76
CA SER A 116 12.44 -0.06 -1.81
C SER A 116 10.94 0.05 -1.92
N GLU A 117 10.50 1.25 -2.15
CA GLU A 117 9.09 1.62 -2.13
C GLU A 117 8.21 0.84 -3.05
N SER A 118 6.98 0.72 -2.64
CA SER A 118 5.93 0.14 -3.41
C SER A 118 4.88 1.19 -3.63
N PRO A 119 4.77 1.73 -4.82
CA PRO A 119 3.71 2.71 -5.07
C PRO A 119 2.34 2.03 -5.02
N LEU A 120 1.42 2.70 -4.36
CA LEU A 120 0.04 2.24 -4.24
C LEU A 120 -0.88 3.27 -4.86
N GLY A 121 -1.96 2.81 -5.43
CA GLY A 121 -2.92 3.67 -6.07
C GLY A 121 -4.20 3.82 -5.29
N ILE A 122 -4.82 4.97 -5.41
CA ILE A 122 -6.15 5.21 -4.90
C ILE A 122 -7.02 5.55 -6.09
N LEU A 123 -8.18 4.95 -6.14
CA LEU A 123 -9.13 5.19 -7.22
C LEU A 123 -10.44 5.68 -6.64
N SER A 124 -10.98 6.73 -7.23
CA SER A 124 -12.32 7.18 -6.94
C SER A 124 -13.08 7.22 -8.24
N TYR A 125 -14.14 6.44 -8.34
CA TYR A 125 -14.97 6.44 -9.53
C TYR A 125 -15.80 7.72 -9.57
N VAL A 126 -15.99 8.19 -10.74
CA VAL A 126 -16.81 9.38 -10.94
C VAL A 126 -18.29 9.03 -10.88
#